data_8a61f967aff77c5ff57ccac5f53fc9e3
#
_entry.id   8a61f967aff77c5ff57ccac5f53fc9e3
#
_cell.length_a   1.000
_cell.length_b   1.000
_cell.length_c   1.000
_cell.angle_alpha   90.00
_cell.angle_beta   90.00
_cell.angle_gamma   90.00
#
_symmetry.space_group_name_H-M   'P 1'
#
loop_
_entity.id
_entity.type
_entity.pdbx_description
1 polymer ?
#
loop_
_entity_poly.entity_id
_entity_poly.type
_entity_poly.pdbx_seq_one_letter_code
_entity_poly.pdbx_strand_id
1 'polypeptide(L)' 'ASEEQSVAADEISHNMTDIRDAGETIMLSAQETAQASEELAQQAQGLKLLMGRFVIS' A
#
# COMPACT_ATOMS: atom_id res chain seq x y z
N ALA A 1 -8.60 -24.98 -32.98
CA ALA A 1 -8.14 -23.58 -33.12
C ALA A 1 -9.01 -22.60 -32.35
N SER A 2 -10.35 -22.59 -32.56
CA SER A 2 -11.22 -21.64 -31.85
C SER A 2 -11.42 -22.01 -30.39
N GLU A 3 -11.37 -23.28 -30.04
CA GLU A 3 -11.45 -23.71 -28.62
C GLU A 3 -10.19 -23.31 -27.88
N GLU A 4 -9.03 -23.46 -28.49
CA GLU A 4 -7.76 -23.05 -27.89
C GLU A 4 -7.70 -21.55 -27.69
N GLN A 5 -8.23 -20.79 -28.63
CA GLN A 5 -8.31 -19.33 -28.52
C GLN A 5 -9.25 -18.90 -27.42
N SER A 6 -10.39 -19.63 -27.27
CA SER A 6 -11.33 -19.34 -26.18
C SER A 6 -10.72 -19.59 -24.81
N VAL A 7 -9.99 -20.70 -24.66
CA VAL A 7 -9.33 -21.04 -23.40
C VAL A 7 -8.25 -20.01 -23.10
N ALA A 8 -7.47 -19.63 -24.11
CA ALA A 8 -6.42 -18.61 -23.95
C ALA A 8 -7.01 -17.25 -23.56
N ALA A 9 -8.14 -16.89 -24.17
CA ALA A 9 -8.82 -15.64 -23.85
C ALA A 9 -9.34 -15.64 -22.42
N ASP A 10 -9.88 -16.78 -21.96
CA ASP A 10 -10.33 -16.92 -20.58
C ASP A 10 -9.19 -16.80 -19.60
N GLU A 11 -8.05 -17.44 -19.90
CA GLU A 11 -6.86 -17.33 -19.04
C GLU A 11 -6.35 -15.90 -18.95
N ILE A 12 -6.32 -15.18 -20.08
CA ILE A 12 -5.91 -13.78 -20.10
C ILE A 12 -6.88 -12.95 -19.27
N SER A 13 -8.17 -13.19 -19.38
CA SER A 13 -9.19 -12.48 -18.62
C SER A 13 -9.01 -12.70 -17.13
N HIS A 14 -8.77 -13.95 -16.71
CA HIS A 14 -8.50 -14.28 -15.31
C HIS A 14 -7.23 -13.60 -14.82
N ASN A 15 -6.18 -13.62 -15.62
CA ASN A 15 -4.91 -12.99 -15.26
C ASN A 15 -5.07 -11.48 -15.09
N MET A 16 -5.85 -10.84 -15.96
CA MET A 16 -6.13 -9.42 -15.87
C MET A 16 -6.90 -9.07 -14.60
N THR A 17 -7.85 -9.91 -14.21
CA THR A 17 -8.60 -9.74 -12.96
C THR A 17 -7.66 -9.88 -11.77
N ASP A 18 -6.78 -10.87 -11.78
CA ASP A 18 -5.81 -11.09 -10.71
C ASP A 18 -4.85 -9.91 -10.58
N ILE A 19 -4.41 -9.37 -11.72
CA ILE A 19 -3.51 -8.20 -11.73
C ILE A 19 -4.24 -6.99 -11.15
N ARG A 20 -5.49 -6.79 -11.52
CA ARG A 20 -6.29 -5.68 -11.00
C ARG A 20 -6.48 -5.81 -9.48
N ASP A 21 -6.79 -7.00 -9.01
CA ASP A 21 -6.99 -7.26 -7.58
C ASP A 21 -5.69 -7.03 -6.80
N ALA A 22 -4.56 -7.49 -7.36
CA ALA A 22 -3.25 -7.26 -6.76
C ALA A 22 -2.92 -5.76 -6.72
N GLY A 23 -3.28 -5.04 -7.78
CA GLY A 23 -3.09 -3.60 -7.84
C GLY A 23 -3.88 -2.86 -6.79
N GLU A 24 -5.13 -3.27 -6.56
CA GLU A 24 -5.96 -2.69 -5.50
C GLU A 24 -5.37 -2.94 -4.12
N THR A 25 -4.89 -4.16 -3.88
CA THR A 25 -4.24 -4.50 -2.62
C THR A 25 -2.98 -3.67 -2.40
N ILE A 26 -2.18 -3.49 -3.44
CA ILE A 26 -0.97 -2.65 -3.38
C ILE A 26 -1.34 -1.21 -3.05
N MET A 27 -2.40 -0.70 -3.66
CA MET A 27 -2.88 0.67 -3.43
C MET A 27 -3.29 0.87 -1.97
N LEU A 28 -4.05 -0.08 -1.42
CA LEU A 28 -4.48 -0.04 -0.02
C LEU A 28 -3.28 -0.13 0.92
N SER A 29 -2.32 -1.00 0.62
CA SER A 29 -1.10 -1.13 1.42
C SER A 29 -0.28 0.15 1.38
N ALA A 30 -0.20 0.81 0.22
CA ALA A 30 0.50 2.08 0.08
C ALA A 30 -0.17 3.17 0.91
N GLN A 31 -1.49 3.21 0.94
CA GLN A 31 -2.24 4.17 1.76
C GLN A 31 -2.00 3.93 3.24
N GLU A 32 -2.01 2.68 3.67
CA GLU A 32 -1.73 2.32 5.06
C GLU A 32 -0.30 2.71 5.44
N THR A 33 0.66 2.47 4.55
CA THR A 33 2.05 2.83 4.78
C THR A 33 2.21 4.34 4.90
N ALA A 34 1.54 5.10 4.04
CA ALA A 34 1.58 6.56 4.09
C ALA A 34 0.99 7.08 5.41
N GLN A 35 -0.11 6.49 5.85
CA GLN A 35 -0.75 6.86 7.11
C GLN A 35 0.15 6.53 8.29
N ALA A 36 0.76 5.35 8.30
CA ALA A 36 1.69 4.95 9.36
C ALA A 36 2.92 5.87 9.39
N SER A 37 3.41 6.26 8.22
CA SER A 37 4.55 7.19 8.13
C SER A 37 4.20 8.55 8.70
N GLU A 38 2.99 9.03 8.45
CA GLU A 38 2.51 10.30 9.00
C GLU A 38 2.40 10.23 10.51
N GLU A 39 1.86 9.14 11.04
CA GLU A 39 1.77 8.92 12.48
C GLU A 39 3.14 8.87 13.13
N LEU A 40 4.10 8.20 12.50
CA LEU A 40 5.48 8.14 12.97
C LEU A 40 6.12 9.52 12.99
N ALA A 41 5.88 10.32 11.97
CA ALA A 41 6.40 11.68 11.90
C ALA A 41 5.83 12.53 13.04
N GLN A 42 4.54 12.39 13.33
CA GLN A 42 3.89 13.09 14.43
C GLN A 42 4.45 12.66 15.77
N GLN A 43 4.67 11.37 15.96
CA GLN A 43 5.26 10.83 17.20
C GLN A 43 6.70 11.32 17.38
N ALA A 44 7.48 11.34 16.30
CA ALA A 44 8.86 11.83 16.34
C ALA A 44 8.89 13.30 16.70
N GLN A 45 7.96 14.08 16.17
CA GLN A 45 7.87 15.51 16.47
C GLN A 45 7.48 15.74 17.93
N GLY A 46 6.52 14.95 18.44
CA GLY A 46 6.13 15.00 19.84
C GLY A 46 7.28 14.64 20.76
N LEU A 47 8.03 13.61 20.41
CA LEU A 47 9.19 13.19 21.17
C LEU A 47 10.28 14.26 21.18
N LYS A 48 10.51 14.91 20.06
CA LYS A 48 11.47 15.99 19.92
C LYS A 48 11.10 17.17 20.82
N LEU A 49 9.82 17.51 20.88
CA LEU A 49 9.33 18.56 21.74
C LEU A 49 9.53 18.22 23.21
N LEU A 50 9.26 16.97 23.55
CA LEU A 50 9.42 16.47 24.93
C LEU A 50 10.89 16.53 25.36
N MET A 51 11.79 16.10 24.47
CA MET A 51 13.23 16.16 24.73
C MET A 51 13.71 17.59 24.88
N GLY A 52 13.19 18.50 24.08
CA GLY A 52 13.51 19.93 24.19
C GLY A 52 13.12 20.50 25.53
N ARG A 53 11.94 20.16 26.01
CA ARG A 53 11.46 20.58 27.32
C ARG A 53 12.33 20.02 28.45
N PHE A 54 12.72 18.77 28.31
CA PHE A 54 13.53 18.08 29.32
C PHE A 54 14.92 18.71 29.42
N VAL A 55 15.51 19.08 28.31
CA VAL A 55 16.85 19.69 28.26
C VAL A 55 16.83 21.09 28.88
N ILE A 56 15.77 21.84 28.66
CA ILE A 56 15.65 23.21 29.18
C ILE A 56 15.37 23.22 30.67
N SER A 57 14.61 22.25 31.13
CA SER A 57 14.29 22.16 32.55
C SER A 57 15.38 21.44 33.33
#